data_5a887b2bb2695909a57aa2b95ec579dc
#
_entry.id   5a887b2bb2695909a57aa2b95ec579dc
#
_cell.length_a   1.000
_cell.length_b   1.000
_cell.length_c   1.000
_cell.angle_alpha   90.00
_cell.angle_beta   90.00
_cell.angle_gamma   90.00
#
_symmetry.space_group_name_H-M   'P 1'
#
loop_
_entity.id
_entity.type
_entity.pdbx_description
1 polymer ?
#
loop_
_entity_poly.entity_id
_entity_poly.type
_entity_poly.pdbx_seq_one_letter_code
_entity_poly.pdbx_strand_id
1 'polypeptide(L)'
;MHIRYHIDRDTGLPHIANHGVSEQEVAEVLSRPLENLPGRRNSRIVIGRTSRGRILKVICVPDDDGLGVFVVTAFDLRGKPLKAHHRRMRRRSR
;
A
#
# COMPACT_ATOMS: atom_id res chain seq x y z
N MET A 1 2.90 14.78 -2.36
CA MET A 1 1.60 14.12 -2.00
C MET A 1 1.46 14.08 -0.50
N HIS A 2 0.32 14.48 -0.01
CA HIS A 2 0.03 14.47 1.43
C HIS A 2 -0.54 13.10 1.82
N ILE A 3 0.11 12.41 2.77
CA ILE A 3 -0.30 11.07 3.20
C ILE A 3 -0.80 11.14 4.64
N ARG A 4 -2.05 10.74 4.86
CA ARG A 4 -2.64 10.63 6.17
C ARG A 4 -2.89 9.16 6.48
N TYR A 5 -2.95 8.80 7.75
CA TYR A 5 -3.02 7.41 8.18
C TYR A 5 -4.20 7.20 9.11
N HIS A 6 -4.81 6.03 8.98
CA HIS A 6 -5.79 5.57 9.97
C HIS A 6 -5.07 5.33 11.29
N ILE A 7 -5.52 5.97 12.36
CA ILE A 7 -4.93 5.87 13.70
C ILE A 7 -5.80 4.96 14.55
N ASP A 8 -5.18 3.95 15.16
CA ASP A 8 -5.86 3.06 16.09
C ASP A 8 -6.10 3.78 17.42
N ARG A 9 -7.33 3.70 17.91
CA ARG A 9 -7.69 4.34 19.18
C ARG A 9 -6.95 3.76 20.37
N ASP A 10 -6.73 2.45 20.34
CA ASP A 10 -6.13 1.73 21.48
C ASP A 10 -4.66 2.10 21.69
N THR A 11 -3.93 2.37 20.62
CA THR A 11 -2.50 2.63 20.69
C THR A 11 -2.13 4.08 20.39
N GLY A 12 -3.00 4.83 19.72
CA GLY A 12 -2.69 6.18 19.24
C GLY A 12 -1.69 6.18 18.08
N LEU A 13 -1.39 5.01 17.52
CA LEU A 13 -0.43 4.87 16.43
C LEU A 13 -1.13 4.54 15.11
N PRO A 14 -0.48 4.82 13.99
CA PRO A 14 -1.02 4.39 12.69
C PRO A 14 -1.27 2.88 12.67
N HIS A 15 -2.39 2.47 12.11
CA HIS A 15 -2.78 1.05 12.03
C HIS A 15 -1.71 0.21 11.33
N ILE A 16 -0.99 0.79 10.36
CA ILE A 16 0.08 0.07 9.66
C ILE A 16 1.16 -0.46 10.60
N ALA A 17 1.35 0.18 11.76
CA ALA A 17 2.34 -0.27 12.75
C ALA A 17 2.01 -1.66 13.29
N ASN A 18 0.73 -2.05 13.34
CA ASN A 18 0.32 -3.38 13.77
C ASN A 18 0.83 -4.47 12.84
N HIS A 19 1.16 -4.11 11.61
CA HIS A 19 1.69 -5.04 10.60
C HIS A 19 3.19 -4.85 10.40
N GLY A 20 3.85 -4.10 11.27
CA GLY A 20 5.28 -3.85 11.18
C GLY A 20 5.68 -3.01 9.97
N VAL A 21 4.78 -2.17 9.48
CA VAL A 21 5.03 -1.30 8.33
C VAL A 21 5.22 0.12 8.81
N SER A 22 6.27 0.78 8.34
CA SER A 22 6.55 2.18 8.67
C SER A 22 5.92 3.13 7.66
N GLU A 23 5.76 4.38 8.07
CA GLU A 23 5.27 5.44 7.16
C GLU A 23 6.22 5.64 5.99
N GLN A 24 7.53 5.53 6.22
CA GLN A 24 8.52 5.63 5.14
C GLN A 24 8.31 4.52 4.11
N GLU A 25 8.06 3.30 4.54
CA GLU A 25 7.82 2.18 3.63
C GLU A 25 6.58 2.41 2.78
N VAL A 26 5.50 2.93 3.38
CA VAL A 26 4.29 3.27 2.62
C VAL A 26 4.60 4.35 1.59
N ALA A 27 5.34 5.38 1.97
CA ALA A 27 5.72 6.45 1.05
C ALA A 27 6.54 5.91 -0.13
N GLU A 28 7.43 4.96 0.11
CA GLU A 28 8.21 4.32 -0.95
C GLU A 28 7.29 3.58 -1.94
N VAL A 29 6.34 2.81 -1.43
CA VAL A 29 5.40 2.08 -2.29
C VAL A 29 4.53 3.03 -3.11
N LEU A 30 4.01 4.08 -2.49
CA LEU A 30 3.15 5.03 -3.17
C LEU A 30 3.90 5.86 -4.22
N SER A 31 5.21 6.09 -4.02
CA SER A 31 6.01 6.86 -4.98
C SER A 31 6.43 6.03 -6.18
N ARG A 32 6.56 4.71 -6.05
CA ARG A 32 6.98 3.80 -7.12
C ARG A 32 6.12 2.55 -7.13
N PRO A 33 4.83 2.68 -7.43
CA PRO A 33 3.94 1.53 -7.42
C PRO A 33 4.27 0.57 -8.56
N LEU A 34 4.24 -0.72 -8.26
CA LEU A 34 4.31 -1.77 -9.27
C LEU A 34 2.93 -2.07 -9.83
N GLU A 35 1.91 -2.03 -8.97
CA GLU A 35 0.52 -2.18 -9.36
C GLU A 35 -0.33 -1.15 -8.62
N ASN A 36 -1.36 -0.66 -9.29
CA ASN A 36 -2.35 0.25 -8.71
C ASN A 36 -3.71 -0.18 -9.24
N LEU A 37 -4.47 -0.85 -8.40
CA LEU A 37 -5.72 -1.51 -8.78
C LEU A 37 -6.89 -0.88 -8.05
N PRO A 38 -8.10 -0.91 -8.65
CA PRO A 38 -9.28 -0.45 -7.93
C PRO A 38 -9.62 -1.39 -6.78
N GLY A 39 -9.98 -0.82 -5.65
CA GLY A 39 -10.49 -1.54 -4.49
C GLY A 39 -11.95 -1.23 -4.26
N ARG A 40 -12.45 -1.58 -3.07
CA ARG A 40 -13.83 -1.30 -2.67
C ARG A 40 -13.99 0.16 -2.27
N ARG A 41 -15.18 0.72 -2.50
CA ARG A 41 -15.58 2.04 -1.99
C ARG A 41 -14.59 3.15 -2.35
N ASN A 42 -14.23 3.22 -3.63
CA ASN A 42 -13.30 4.23 -4.14
C ASN A 42 -11.88 4.12 -3.57
N SER A 43 -11.54 2.99 -2.95
CA SER A 43 -10.18 2.77 -2.50
C SER A 43 -9.29 2.32 -3.66
N ARG A 44 -7.98 2.44 -3.44
CA ARG A 44 -6.98 1.90 -4.36
C ARG A 44 -6.17 0.86 -3.61
N ILE A 45 -5.81 -0.18 -4.33
CA ILE A 45 -4.89 -1.22 -3.86
C ILE A 45 -3.57 -0.98 -4.57
N VAL A 46 -2.56 -0.57 -3.82
CA VAL A 46 -1.25 -0.26 -4.39
C VAL A 46 -0.25 -1.28 -3.88
N ILE A 47 0.43 -1.95 -4.80
CA ILE A 47 1.44 -2.95 -4.48
C ILE A 47 2.78 -2.42 -4.96
N GLY A 48 3.79 -2.51 -4.10
CA GLY A 48 5.12 -2.04 -4.46
C GLY A 48 6.19 -2.66 -3.57
N ARG A 49 7.43 -2.40 -3.94
CA ARG A 49 8.59 -2.92 -3.23
C ARG A 49 9.25 -1.80 -2.44
N THR A 50 9.56 -2.07 -1.19
CA THR A 50 10.34 -1.13 -0.36
C THR A 50 11.82 -1.24 -0.69
N SER A 51 12.61 -0.28 -0.21
CA SER A 51 14.06 -0.28 -0.38
C SER A 51 14.72 -1.50 0.27
N ARG A 52 14.05 -2.11 1.24
CA ARG A 52 14.53 -3.34 1.90
C ARG A 52 14.07 -4.61 1.18
N GLY A 53 13.38 -4.49 0.07
CA GLY A 53 12.92 -5.63 -0.70
C GLY A 53 11.60 -6.24 -0.26
N ARG A 54 10.89 -5.62 0.69
CA ARG A 54 9.56 -6.08 1.09
C ARG A 54 8.56 -5.74 -0.01
N ILE A 55 7.66 -6.66 -0.30
CA ILE A 55 6.53 -6.39 -1.19
C ILE A 55 5.32 -6.13 -0.31
N LEU A 56 4.80 -4.91 -0.37
CA LEU A 56 3.68 -4.47 0.46
C LEU A 56 2.45 -4.23 -0.39
N LYS A 57 1.30 -4.50 0.24
CA LYS A 57 -0.02 -4.09 -0.26
C LYS A 57 -0.48 -2.94 0.60
N VAL A 58 -0.73 -1.79 -0.02
CA VAL A 58 -1.24 -0.59 0.63
C VAL A 58 -2.66 -0.37 0.15
N ILE A 59 -3.59 -0.21 1.10
CA ILE A 59 -4.98 0.15 0.77
C ILE A 59 -5.18 1.59 1.19
N CYS A 60 -5.53 2.43 0.23
CA CYS A 60 -5.68 3.86 0.48
C CYS A 60 -6.86 4.44 -0.29
N VAL A 61 -7.34 5.59 0.19
CA VAL A 61 -8.42 6.32 -0.46
C VAL A 61 -7.85 7.66 -0.91
N PRO A 62 -7.80 7.91 -2.24
CA PRO A 62 -7.35 9.22 -2.73
C PRO A 62 -8.29 10.32 -2.29
N ASP A 63 -7.73 11.49 -2.00
CA ASP A 63 -8.54 12.67 -1.72
C ASP A 63 -9.20 13.17 -3.01
N ASP A 64 -10.37 13.80 -2.87
CA ASP A 64 -11.15 14.28 -4.02
C ASP A 64 -10.37 15.30 -4.86
N ASP A 65 -9.52 16.11 -4.22
CA ASP A 65 -8.72 17.12 -4.91
C ASP A 65 -7.47 16.53 -5.60
N GLY A 66 -7.18 15.24 -5.40
CA GLY A 66 -6.02 14.58 -5.99
C GLY A 66 -4.69 14.93 -5.36
N LEU A 67 -4.67 15.68 -4.26
CA LEU A 67 -3.42 16.16 -3.64
C LEU A 67 -2.89 15.23 -2.55
N GLY A 68 -3.68 14.26 -2.11
CA GLY A 68 -3.27 13.37 -1.04
C GLY A 68 -4.03 12.07 -1.02
N VAL A 69 -3.66 11.21 -0.07
CA VAL A 69 -4.33 9.94 0.15
C VAL A 69 -4.49 9.68 1.63
N PHE A 70 -5.53 8.93 1.98
CA PHE A 70 -5.72 8.40 3.32
C PHE A 70 -5.40 6.91 3.30
N VAL A 71 -4.39 6.49 4.07
CA VAL A 71 -3.95 5.10 4.13
C VAL A 71 -4.76 4.37 5.20
N VAL A 72 -5.55 3.41 4.75
CA VAL A 72 -6.39 2.59 5.62
C VAL A 72 -5.54 1.53 6.32
N THR A 73 -4.72 0.82 5.54
CA THR A 73 -3.84 -0.22 6.06
C THR A 73 -2.72 -0.53 5.06
N ALA A 74 -1.69 -1.21 5.54
CA ALA A 74 -0.61 -1.72 4.70
C ALA A 74 -0.01 -2.95 5.38
N PHE A 75 0.34 -3.96 4.60
CA PHE A 75 0.90 -5.21 5.12
C PHE A 75 1.70 -5.95 4.05
N ASP A 76 2.48 -6.93 4.49
CA ASP A 76 3.24 -7.77 3.57
C ASP A 76 2.29 -8.57 2.68
N LEU A 77 2.57 -8.55 1.39
CA LEU A 77 1.87 -9.41 0.43
C LEU A 77 2.51 -10.80 0.52
N ARG A 78 1.68 -11.82 0.78
CA ARG A 78 2.17 -13.19 1.01
C ARG A 78 1.28 -14.22 0.32
N GLY A 79 1.79 -15.44 0.20
CA GLY A 79 1.02 -16.59 -0.25
C GLY A 79 0.49 -16.45 -1.66
N LYS A 80 -0.76 -16.87 -1.87
CA LYS A 80 -1.38 -16.85 -3.19
C LYS A 80 -1.45 -15.44 -3.80
N PRO A 81 -1.81 -14.39 -3.05
CA PRO A 81 -1.77 -13.03 -3.61
C PRO A 81 -0.39 -12.61 -4.08
N LEU A 82 0.67 -12.99 -3.37
CA LEU A 82 2.03 -12.68 -3.79
C LEU A 82 2.39 -13.42 -5.08
N LYS A 83 2.03 -14.70 -5.17
CA LYS A 83 2.26 -15.48 -6.39
C LYS A 83 1.52 -14.88 -7.58
N ALA A 84 0.29 -14.45 -7.38
CA ALA A 84 -0.49 -13.80 -8.42
C ALA A 84 0.15 -12.48 -8.87
N HIS A 85 0.65 -11.69 -7.92
CA HIS A 85 1.38 -10.47 -8.22
C HIS A 85 2.61 -10.75 -9.09
N HIS A 86 3.43 -11.74 -8.70
CA HIS A 86 4.61 -12.10 -9.48
C HIS A 86 4.26 -12.55 -10.90
N ARG A 87 3.16 -13.29 -11.07
CA ARG A 87 2.70 -13.69 -12.40
C ARG A 87 2.34 -12.49 -13.25
N ARG A 88 1.62 -11.52 -12.68
CA ARG A 88 1.25 -10.30 -13.41
C ARG A 88 2.48 -9.49 -13.80
N MET A 89 3.45 -9.41 -12.92
CA MET A 89 4.70 -8.68 -13.21
C MET A 89 5.48 -9.33 -14.34
N ARG A 90 5.57 -10.66 -14.37
CA ARG A 90 6.22 -11.37 -15.47
C ARG A 90 5.54 -11.11 -16.80
N ARG A 91 4.20 -11.07 -16.84
CA ARG A 91 3.45 -10.77 -18.07
C ARG A 91 3.75 -9.36 -18.57
N ARG A 92 3.86 -8.40 -17.66
CA ARG A 92 4.13 -7.01 -18.02
C ARG A 92 5.55 -6.79 -18.51
N SER A 93 6.47 -7.67 -18.17
CA SER A 93 7.87 -7.58 -18.58
C SER A 93 8.13 -8.10 -20.01
N ARG A 94 7.16 -8.69 -20.66
CA ARG A 94 7.30 -9.23 -22.01
C ARG A 94 7.04 -8.19 -23.10
#